data_e55a08adf5a011bfdf86aa1d1324b759
#
_entry.id   e55a08adf5a011bfdf86aa1d1324b759
#
_cell.length_a   1.000
_cell.length_b   1.000
_cell.length_c   1.000
_cell.angle_alpha   90.00
_cell.angle_beta   90.00
_cell.angle_gamma   90.00
#
_symmetry.space_group_name_H-M   'P 1'
#
loop_
_entity.id
_entity.type
_entity.pdbx_description
1 polymer ?
#
loop_
_entity_poly.entity_id
_entity_poly.type
_entity_poly.pdbx_seq_one_letter_code
_entity_poly.pdbx_strand_id
1 'polypeptide(L)'
;MSGFIHLNVASAFSGHFGVTRPERMVEAAAAQGIQAAAITDRDGLYGAVKHIGACLQLGISPIVGVNLAVLDDSGNQLGRCVILAHGNNGGLGWAKLCKIVSVAHALPKAIKKRVGIARSALADLLRDEGGCTVLLGPDSDVGLEVLAANRSGAIEALEAWRECLKTPGTLAIEIVSHITEPGTELSVLQARRMLQLADATKTPAVLTNAVRYLEPDDALTADVLDSARHLEALGLFKPQPNAQAWLKPAISM
;
A
#
# COMPACT_ATOMS: atom_id res chain seq x y z
N MET A 1 1.61 -23.75 -11.20
CA MET A 1 0.85 -23.17 -10.06
C MET A 1 1.02 -21.67 -10.13
N SER A 2 -0.06 -20.88 -10.20
CA SER A 2 0.05 -19.42 -10.12
C SER A 2 0.59 -19.05 -8.73
N GLY A 3 1.78 -18.47 -8.66
CA GLY A 3 2.34 -18.00 -7.41
C GLY A 3 1.51 -16.86 -6.82
N PHE A 4 1.57 -16.66 -5.51
CA PHE A 4 0.97 -15.50 -4.84
C PHE A 4 1.74 -14.23 -5.23
N ILE A 5 1.02 -13.18 -5.63
CA ILE A 5 1.62 -11.90 -6.01
C ILE A 5 1.36 -10.88 -4.90
N HIS A 6 2.42 -10.40 -4.25
CA HIS A 6 2.32 -9.30 -3.32
C HIS A 6 2.06 -7.98 -4.06
N LEU A 7 0.96 -7.29 -3.75
CA LEU A 7 0.57 -6.03 -4.40
C LEU A 7 0.91 -4.77 -3.58
N ASN A 8 1.32 -4.94 -2.32
CA ASN A 8 1.76 -3.86 -1.46
C ASN A 8 3.19 -4.16 -0.99
N VAL A 9 4.16 -3.54 -1.66
CA VAL A 9 5.60 -3.81 -1.46
C VAL A 9 6.37 -2.50 -1.44
N ALA A 10 6.93 -2.16 -0.29
CA ALA A 10 7.79 -0.99 -0.10
C ALA A 10 9.26 -1.39 -0.25
N SER A 11 9.97 -0.69 -1.15
CA SER A 11 11.42 -0.86 -1.30
C SER A 11 12.21 0.15 -0.45
N ALA A 12 13.54 0.06 -0.48
CA ALA A 12 14.45 1.02 0.16
C ALA A 12 14.29 2.47 -0.37
N PHE A 13 13.53 2.69 -1.44
CA PHE A 13 13.16 4.02 -1.91
C PHE A 13 11.96 4.61 -1.15
N SER A 14 11.29 3.82 -0.32
CA SER A 14 10.36 4.31 0.72
C SER A 14 11.19 4.80 1.91
N GLY A 15 11.58 6.07 1.90
CA GLY A 15 12.50 6.66 2.87
C GLY A 15 12.16 6.32 4.33
N HIS A 16 13.13 5.76 5.06
CA HIS A 16 12.99 5.32 6.45
C HIS A 16 11.85 4.32 6.70
N PHE A 17 11.49 3.48 5.70
CA PHE A 17 10.43 2.50 5.83
C PHE A 17 10.77 1.15 5.20
N GLY A 18 11.01 1.09 3.89
CA GLY A 18 11.41 -0.13 3.21
C GLY A 18 12.91 -0.40 3.34
N VAL A 19 13.30 -1.66 3.45
CA VAL A 19 14.70 -2.06 3.70
C VAL A 19 15.41 -2.47 2.43
N THR A 20 14.76 -3.22 1.56
CA THR A 20 15.40 -3.93 0.46
C THR A 20 15.29 -3.17 -0.87
N ARG A 21 16.37 -3.19 -1.66
CA ARG A 21 16.37 -2.55 -3.00
C ARG A 21 15.40 -3.26 -3.96
N PRO A 22 14.76 -2.52 -4.89
CA PRO A 22 13.80 -3.08 -5.84
C PRO A 22 14.34 -4.29 -6.61
N GLU A 23 15.59 -4.22 -7.05
CA GLU A 23 16.23 -5.27 -7.85
C GLU A 23 16.28 -6.59 -7.07
N ARG A 24 16.65 -6.54 -5.78
CA ARG A 24 16.71 -7.71 -4.91
C ARG A 24 15.34 -8.31 -4.61
N MET A 25 14.31 -7.46 -4.48
CA MET A 25 12.92 -7.92 -4.32
C MET A 25 12.45 -8.69 -5.56
N VAL A 26 12.78 -8.19 -6.76
CA VAL A 26 12.41 -8.85 -8.02
C VAL A 26 13.18 -10.16 -8.21
N GLU A 27 14.50 -10.20 -7.90
CA GLU A 27 15.29 -11.42 -7.93
C GLU A 27 14.71 -12.52 -7.03
N ALA A 28 14.29 -12.16 -5.81
CA ALA A 28 13.68 -13.11 -4.88
C ALA A 28 12.29 -13.59 -5.36
N ALA A 29 11.48 -12.70 -5.91
CA ALA A 29 10.21 -13.08 -6.53
C ALA A 29 10.42 -14.05 -7.68
N ALA A 30 11.40 -13.81 -8.56
CA ALA A 30 11.78 -14.70 -9.64
C ALA A 30 12.22 -16.07 -9.14
N ALA A 31 13.07 -16.10 -8.11
CA ALA A 31 13.53 -17.36 -7.50
C ALA A 31 12.39 -18.20 -6.90
N GLN A 32 11.29 -17.55 -6.49
CA GLN A 32 10.06 -18.21 -6.03
C GLN A 32 9.13 -18.64 -7.19
N GLY A 33 9.50 -18.40 -8.45
CA GLY A 33 8.68 -18.71 -9.62
C GLY A 33 7.48 -17.78 -9.83
N ILE A 34 7.48 -16.60 -9.20
CA ILE A 34 6.41 -15.60 -9.33
C ILE A 34 6.54 -14.91 -10.70
N GLN A 35 5.40 -14.80 -11.41
CA GLN A 35 5.36 -14.27 -12.78
C GLN A 35 5.14 -12.75 -12.87
N ALA A 36 4.84 -12.10 -11.75
CA ALA A 36 4.67 -10.66 -11.67
C ALA A 36 5.13 -10.14 -10.29
N ALA A 37 5.76 -8.99 -10.25
CA ALA A 37 6.21 -8.36 -9.01
C ALA A 37 5.73 -6.91 -8.93
N ALA A 38 5.27 -6.49 -7.74
CA ALA A 38 4.83 -5.13 -7.53
C ALA A 38 5.86 -4.30 -6.74
N ILE A 39 5.82 -2.99 -6.99
CA ILE A 39 6.43 -1.96 -6.16
C ILE A 39 5.38 -0.89 -5.85
N THR A 40 5.25 -0.52 -4.58
CA THR A 40 4.31 0.50 -4.09
C THR A 40 5.00 1.35 -3.02
N ASP A 41 6.08 1.99 -3.41
CA ASP A 41 6.86 2.83 -2.49
C ASP A 41 6.00 3.92 -1.86
N ARG A 42 6.34 4.30 -0.63
CA ARG A 42 5.67 5.39 0.08
C ARG A 42 5.99 6.74 -0.55
N ASP A 43 4.94 7.50 -0.76
CA ASP A 43 4.99 8.92 -1.11
C ASP A 43 5.70 9.25 -2.44
N GLY A 44 6.01 8.24 -3.28
CA GLY A 44 6.66 8.50 -4.56
C GLY A 44 6.89 7.25 -5.41
N LEU A 45 7.42 7.48 -6.62
CA LEU A 45 7.70 6.45 -7.62
C LEU A 45 9.22 6.27 -7.83
N TYR A 46 10.01 6.56 -6.80
CA TYR A 46 11.48 6.65 -6.92
C TYR A 46 12.15 5.32 -7.28
N GLY A 47 11.59 4.19 -6.83
CA GLY A 47 12.08 2.84 -7.14
C GLY A 47 11.56 2.26 -8.46
N ALA A 48 10.52 2.88 -9.07
CA ALA A 48 9.77 2.28 -10.18
C ALA A 48 10.64 1.92 -11.40
N VAL A 49 11.53 2.82 -11.82
CA VAL A 49 12.39 2.57 -13.01
C VAL A 49 13.32 1.39 -12.80
N LYS A 50 13.93 1.28 -11.61
CA LYS A 50 14.80 0.16 -11.26
C LYS A 50 14.03 -1.15 -11.17
N HIS A 51 12.83 -1.10 -10.56
CA HIS A 51 11.94 -2.24 -10.49
C HIS A 51 11.53 -2.76 -11.88
N ILE A 52 11.07 -1.87 -12.75
CA ILE A 52 10.68 -2.23 -14.13
C ILE A 52 11.87 -2.85 -14.86
N GLY A 53 13.05 -2.22 -14.79
CA GLY A 53 14.28 -2.73 -15.42
C GLY A 53 14.63 -4.14 -14.96
N ALA A 54 14.59 -4.41 -13.66
CA ALA A 54 14.85 -5.73 -13.09
C ALA A 54 13.79 -6.76 -13.52
N CYS A 55 12.50 -6.39 -13.51
CA CYS A 55 11.42 -7.27 -13.98
C CYS A 55 11.62 -7.68 -15.44
N LEU A 56 11.93 -6.72 -16.33
CA LEU A 56 12.16 -7.00 -17.74
C LEU A 56 13.37 -7.90 -17.97
N GLN A 57 14.46 -7.71 -17.21
CA GLN A 57 15.66 -8.56 -17.30
C GLN A 57 15.37 -10.01 -16.89
N LEU A 58 14.48 -10.23 -15.95
CA LEU A 58 14.13 -11.55 -15.42
C LEU A 58 12.87 -12.15 -16.06
N GLY A 59 12.27 -11.49 -17.04
CA GLY A 59 11.05 -11.96 -17.71
C GLY A 59 9.80 -11.96 -16.83
N ILE A 60 9.76 -11.12 -15.81
CA ILE A 60 8.63 -10.97 -14.89
C ILE A 60 7.79 -9.73 -15.27
N SER A 61 6.49 -9.80 -15.15
CA SER A 61 5.60 -8.66 -15.39
C SER A 61 5.69 -7.63 -14.26
N PRO A 62 6.08 -6.36 -14.53
CA PRO A 62 6.11 -5.33 -13.51
C PRO A 62 4.70 -4.83 -13.17
N ILE A 63 4.41 -4.69 -11.87
CA ILE A 63 3.25 -3.97 -11.35
C ILE A 63 3.78 -2.74 -10.64
N VAL A 64 3.27 -1.55 -10.99
CA VAL A 64 3.73 -0.31 -10.37
C VAL A 64 2.56 0.40 -9.70
N GLY A 65 2.80 0.86 -8.50
CA GLY A 65 1.87 1.62 -7.70
C GLY A 65 2.60 2.57 -6.74
N VAL A 66 1.82 3.21 -5.89
CA VAL A 66 2.30 4.09 -4.83
C VAL A 66 1.44 3.91 -3.58
N ASN A 67 2.04 3.98 -2.41
CA ASN A 67 1.34 4.09 -1.14
C ASN A 67 1.35 5.56 -0.71
N LEU A 68 0.18 6.21 -0.68
CA LEU A 68 0.04 7.63 -0.38
C LEU A 68 -0.84 7.90 0.84
N ALA A 69 -0.49 8.93 1.60
CA ALA A 69 -1.40 9.49 2.59
C ALA A 69 -2.58 10.17 1.89
N VAL A 70 -3.77 9.88 2.39
CA VAL A 70 -5.02 10.50 1.95
C VAL A 70 -5.44 11.54 2.97
N LEU A 71 -5.79 12.72 2.49
CA LEU A 71 -6.16 13.86 3.30
C LEU A 71 -7.64 14.21 3.10
N ASP A 72 -8.24 14.84 4.11
CA ASP A 72 -9.49 15.58 3.91
C ASP A 72 -9.20 16.92 3.21
N ASP A 73 -10.25 17.66 2.87
CA ASP A 73 -10.12 18.96 2.19
C ASP A 73 -9.53 20.06 3.11
N SER A 74 -9.44 19.81 4.41
CA SER A 74 -8.79 20.67 5.40
C SER A 74 -7.30 20.34 5.56
N GLY A 75 -6.81 19.26 4.92
CA GLY A 75 -5.42 18.80 4.99
C GLY A 75 -5.11 17.87 6.16
N ASN A 76 -6.10 17.38 6.91
CA ASN A 76 -5.91 16.36 7.93
C ASN A 76 -5.77 14.99 7.28
N GLN A 77 -4.86 14.17 7.79
CA GLN A 77 -4.69 12.81 7.30
C GLN A 77 -5.86 11.92 7.74
N LEU A 78 -6.55 11.34 6.77
CA LEU A 78 -7.60 10.34 6.97
C LEU A 78 -7.02 8.93 7.16
N GLY A 79 -5.96 8.61 6.41
CA GLY A 79 -5.31 7.31 6.39
C GLY A 79 -4.33 7.22 5.24
N ARG A 80 -4.04 6.02 4.79
CA ARG A 80 -3.21 5.76 3.59
C ARG A 80 -3.93 4.79 2.65
N CYS A 81 -3.61 4.85 1.37
CA CYS A 81 -4.08 3.86 0.39
C CYS A 81 -2.96 3.48 -0.56
N VAL A 82 -3.07 2.29 -1.13
CA VAL A 82 -2.21 1.86 -2.24
C VAL A 82 -2.95 2.11 -3.55
N ILE A 83 -2.28 2.71 -4.52
CA ILE A 83 -2.82 2.98 -5.85
C ILE A 83 -1.96 2.22 -6.86
N LEU A 84 -2.55 1.27 -7.58
CA LEU A 84 -1.90 0.45 -8.58
C LEU A 84 -2.27 0.92 -9.98
N ALA A 85 -1.28 1.12 -10.85
CA ALA A 85 -1.50 1.46 -12.25
C ALA A 85 -1.88 0.22 -13.09
N HIS A 86 -2.87 0.36 -13.96
CA HIS A 86 -3.18 -0.67 -14.96
C HIS A 86 -2.21 -0.56 -16.15
N GLY A 87 -1.65 -1.69 -16.56
CA GLY A 87 -0.65 -1.75 -17.63
C GLY A 87 -1.21 -1.93 -19.05
N ASN A 88 -2.50 -2.25 -19.18
CA ASN A 88 -3.11 -2.70 -20.44
C ASN A 88 -3.81 -1.59 -21.26
N ASN A 89 -3.66 -0.33 -20.91
CA ASN A 89 -4.37 0.80 -21.51
C ASN A 89 -3.46 1.89 -22.09
N GLY A 90 -2.41 1.48 -22.80
CA GLY A 90 -1.54 2.42 -23.51
C GLY A 90 -0.74 3.38 -22.62
N GLY A 91 -0.49 2.99 -21.37
CA GLY A 91 0.27 3.81 -20.42
C GLY A 91 -0.59 4.81 -19.62
N LEU A 92 -1.91 4.82 -19.78
CA LEU A 92 -2.81 5.72 -19.06
C LEU A 92 -2.65 5.60 -17.53
N GLY A 93 -2.60 4.37 -17.00
CA GLY A 93 -2.40 4.13 -15.57
C GLY A 93 -1.11 4.72 -15.05
N TRP A 94 -0.01 4.56 -15.79
CA TRP A 94 1.27 5.17 -15.44
C TRP A 94 1.21 6.70 -15.45
N ALA A 95 0.62 7.29 -16.50
CA ALA A 95 0.48 8.74 -16.60
C ALA A 95 -0.37 9.32 -15.45
N LYS A 96 -1.48 8.66 -15.10
CA LYS A 96 -2.31 9.03 -13.93
C LYS A 96 -1.53 8.92 -12.63
N LEU A 97 -0.80 7.83 -12.43
CA LEU A 97 0.01 7.63 -11.22
C LEU A 97 1.07 8.73 -11.04
N CYS A 98 1.78 9.09 -12.14
CA CYS A 98 2.72 10.22 -12.13
C CYS A 98 2.04 11.55 -11.77
N LYS A 99 0.85 11.80 -12.31
CA LYS A 99 0.08 13.01 -12.01
C LYS A 99 -0.40 13.05 -10.55
N ILE A 100 -0.89 11.93 -10.02
CA ILE A 100 -1.29 11.78 -8.62
C ILE A 100 -0.12 12.11 -7.68
N VAL A 101 1.06 11.53 -7.93
CA VAL A 101 2.26 11.78 -7.12
C VAL A 101 2.68 13.25 -7.23
N SER A 102 2.63 13.85 -8.42
CA SER A 102 2.96 15.26 -8.63
C SER A 102 2.03 16.18 -7.83
N VAL A 103 0.71 15.90 -7.83
CA VAL A 103 -0.26 16.63 -7.02
C VAL A 103 -0.01 16.46 -5.53
N ALA A 104 0.28 15.24 -5.06
CA ALA A 104 0.57 14.95 -3.66
C ALA A 104 1.80 15.72 -3.14
N HIS A 105 2.78 15.97 -4.00
CA HIS A 105 3.97 16.76 -3.68
C HIS A 105 3.80 18.27 -3.85
N ALA A 106 2.78 18.73 -4.57
CA ALA A 106 2.51 20.14 -4.86
C ALA A 106 1.74 20.86 -3.75
N LEU A 107 1.41 20.22 -2.64
CA LEU A 107 0.66 20.83 -1.52
C LEU A 107 1.32 22.12 -1.02
N PRO A 108 0.53 23.16 -0.66
CA PRO A 108 1.03 24.41 -0.12
C PRO A 108 1.92 24.19 1.13
N LYS A 109 2.95 25.02 1.28
CA LYS A 109 3.90 24.91 2.41
C LYS A 109 3.24 24.93 3.80
N ALA A 110 2.08 25.58 3.93
CA ALA A 110 1.32 25.64 5.19
C ALA A 110 0.74 24.26 5.61
N ILE A 111 0.48 23.36 4.65
CA ILE A 111 -0.03 22.00 4.86
C ILE A 111 1.13 21.00 4.87
N LYS A 112 2.33 21.39 4.46
CA LYS A 112 3.53 20.57 4.26
C LYS A 112 4.15 20.04 5.56
N LYS A 113 3.39 19.34 6.37
CA LYS A 113 4.03 18.41 7.33
C LYS A 113 4.28 17.02 6.71
N ARG A 114 3.58 16.64 5.66
CA ARG A 114 3.67 15.30 5.00
C ARG A 114 3.28 15.39 3.53
N VAL A 115 3.78 14.44 2.72
CA VAL A 115 3.30 14.21 1.35
C VAL A 115 1.94 13.53 1.44
N GLY A 116 0.98 13.96 0.64
CA GLY A 116 -0.36 13.37 0.64
C GLY A 116 -1.25 14.01 -0.43
N ILE A 117 -2.42 13.42 -0.66
CA ILE A 117 -3.39 13.90 -1.65
C ILE A 117 -4.78 13.99 -1.00
N ALA A 118 -5.50 15.09 -1.25
CA ALA A 118 -6.89 15.20 -0.85
C ALA A 118 -7.73 14.13 -1.58
N ARG A 119 -8.64 13.46 -0.85
CA ARG A 119 -9.51 12.44 -1.46
C ARG A 119 -10.31 12.99 -2.64
N SER A 120 -10.79 14.21 -2.55
CA SER A 120 -11.48 14.92 -3.64
C SER A 120 -10.59 15.08 -4.88
N ALA A 121 -9.34 15.52 -4.72
CA ALA A 121 -8.38 15.66 -5.82
C ALA A 121 -8.02 14.31 -6.45
N LEU A 122 -7.88 13.26 -5.63
CA LEU A 122 -7.66 11.89 -6.13
C LEU A 122 -8.86 11.40 -6.93
N ALA A 123 -10.08 11.67 -6.45
CA ALA A 123 -11.32 11.39 -7.17
C ALA A 123 -11.37 12.03 -8.56
N ASP A 124 -11.01 13.30 -8.64
CA ASP A 124 -11.00 14.04 -9.92
C ASP A 124 -9.99 13.43 -10.92
N LEU A 125 -8.83 12.98 -10.44
CA LEU A 125 -7.80 12.35 -11.28
C LEU A 125 -8.19 10.95 -11.78
N LEU A 126 -9.06 10.23 -11.06
CA LEU A 126 -9.43 8.85 -11.36
C LEU A 126 -10.83 8.71 -12.00
N ARG A 127 -11.63 9.79 -12.05
CA ARG A 127 -13.07 9.77 -12.40
C ARG A 127 -13.37 9.22 -13.79
N ASP A 128 -12.65 9.61 -14.81
CA ASP A 128 -13.17 9.53 -16.20
C ASP A 128 -12.72 8.33 -17.01
N GLU A 129 -11.63 7.65 -16.69
CA GLU A 129 -11.08 6.61 -17.60
C GLU A 129 -10.57 5.36 -16.87
N GLY A 130 -10.75 5.26 -15.56
CA GLY A 130 -10.14 4.18 -14.79
C GLY A 130 -8.61 4.29 -14.82
N GLY A 131 -7.93 3.19 -15.14
CA GLY A 131 -6.46 3.14 -15.30
C GLY A 131 -5.71 2.89 -14.01
N CYS A 132 -6.35 2.97 -12.84
CA CYS A 132 -5.77 2.63 -11.56
C CYS A 132 -6.78 1.88 -10.68
N THR A 133 -6.27 1.07 -9.78
CA THR A 133 -7.04 0.47 -8.68
C THR A 133 -6.53 1.00 -7.35
N VAL A 134 -7.44 1.42 -6.49
CA VAL A 134 -7.17 1.84 -5.11
C VAL A 134 -7.41 0.65 -4.18
N LEU A 135 -6.43 0.34 -3.33
CA LEU A 135 -6.55 -0.65 -2.27
C LEU A 135 -6.68 0.07 -0.93
N LEU A 136 -7.75 -0.22 -0.21
CA LEU A 136 -8.00 0.30 1.15
C LEU A 136 -7.56 -0.75 2.16
N GLY A 137 -6.37 -0.55 2.70
CA GLY A 137 -5.71 -1.45 3.64
C GLY A 137 -6.01 -1.15 5.10
N PRO A 138 -5.34 -1.83 6.02
CA PRO A 138 -5.52 -1.65 7.47
C PRO A 138 -5.26 -0.23 7.97
N ASP A 139 -4.38 0.53 7.31
CA ASP A 139 -4.00 1.90 7.63
C ASP A 139 -4.77 2.96 6.81
N SER A 140 -5.78 2.54 6.04
CA SER A 140 -6.74 3.46 5.40
C SER A 140 -7.78 3.97 6.41
N ASP A 141 -8.51 5.02 6.05
CA ASP A 141 -9.65 5.51 6.83
C ASP A 141 -10.66 4.39 7.12
N VAL A 142 -10.98 3.55 6.14
CA VAL A 142 -11.84 2.37 6.31
C VAL A 142 -11.21 1.37 7.29
N GLY A 143 -9.91 1.07 7.16
CA GLY A 143 -9.19 0.13 8.01
C GLY A 143 -9.08 0.62 9.46
N LEU A 144 -8.92 1.92 9.68
CA LEU A 144 -8.87 2.55 11.00
C LEU A 144 -10.23 2.48 11.71
N GLU A 145 -11.34 2.70 11.01
CA GLU A 145 -12.69 2.53 11.55
C GLU A 145 -12.98 1.05 11.90
N VAL A 146 -12.51 0.11 11.06
CA VAL A 146 -12.60 -1.33 11.36
C VAL A 146 -11.79 -1.69 12.61
N LEU A 147 -10.60 -1.12 12.78
CA LEU A 147 -9.75 -1.31 13.96
C LEU A 147 -10.45 -0.79 15.21
N ALA A 148 -11.06 0.39 15.13
CA ALA A 148 -11.86 1.01 16.20
C ALA A 148 -13.18 0.26 16.49
N ALA A 149 -13.48 -0.82 15.76
CA ALA A 149 -14.76 -1.55 15.83
C ALA A 149 -16.00 -0.69 15.48
N ASN A 150 -15.79 0.42 14.77
CA ASN A 150 -16.85 1.31 14.30
C ASN A 150 -17.35 0.87 12.92
N ARG A 151 -18.27 -0.09 12.89
CA ARG A 151 -18.79 -0.64 11.63
C ARG A 151 -19.52 0.41 10.77
N SER A 152 -20.30 1.29 11.39
CA SER A 152 -21.01 2.34 10.65
C SER A 152 -20.04 3.32 10.00
N GLY A 153 -19.04 3.80 10.74
CA GLY A 153 -17.99 4.67 10.20
C GLY A 153 -17.20 4.01 9.07
N ALA A 154 -16.89 2.71 9.18
CA ALA A 154 -16.22 1.96 8.12
C ALA A 154 -17.07 1.90 6.83
N ILE A 155 -18.38 1.71 6.94
CA ILE A 155 -19.31 1.72 5.80
C ILE A 155 -19.39 3.12 5.20
N GLU A 156 -19.55 4.16 6.00
CA GLU A 156 -19.60 5.56 5.56
C GLU A 156 -18.31 5.96 4.82
N ALA A 157 -17.15 5.62 5.38
CA ALA A 157 -15.86 5.85 4.73
C ALA A 157 -15.77 5.13 3.37
N LEU A 158 -16.20 3.87 3.31
CA LEU A 158 -16.19 3.08 2.08
C LEU A 158 -17.14 3.64 1.02
N GLU A 159 -18.34 4.07 1.40
CA GLU A 159 -19.29 4.70 0.47
C GLU A 159 -18.73 6.03 -0.07
N ALA A 160 -18.07 6.82 0.76
CA ALA A 160 -17.39 8.03 0.30
C ALA A 160 -16.31 7.73 -0.76
N TRP A 161 -15.58 6.58 -0.64
CA TRP A 161 -14.66 6.14 -1.69
C TRP A 161 -15.39 5.70 -2.96
N ARG A 162 -16.51 5.00 -2.86
CA ARG A 162 -17.33 4.59 -4.00
C ARG A 162 -17.90 5.78 -4.78
N GLU A 163 -18.34 6.81 -4.07
CA GLU A 163 -18.80 8.06 -4.70
C GLU A 163 -17.67 8.77 -5.47
N CYS A 164 -16.45 8.68 -4.95
CA CYS A 164 -15.26 9.20 -5.60
C CYS A 164 -14.84 8.39 -6.83
N LEU A 165 -14.88 7.05 -6.73
CA LEU A 165 -14.36 6.11 -7.72
C LEU A 165 -15.50 5.40 -8.44
N LYS A 166 -16.21 6.10 -9.33
CA LYS A 166 -17.43 5.60 -10.00
C LYS A 166 -17.17 4.47 -10.99
N THR A 167 -15.93 4.26 -11.43
CA THR A 167 -15.59 3.22 -12.41
C THR A 167 -15.52 1.85 -11.72
N PRO A 168 -16.25 0.82 -12.17
CA PRO A 168 -16.17 -0.53 -11.62
C PRO A 168 -14.74 -1.09 -11.66
N GLY A 169 -14.35 -1.84 -10.62
CA GLY A 169 -13.02 -2.48 -10.55
C GLY A 169 -11.87 -1.56 -10.17
N THR A 170 -12.14 -0.30 -9.81
CA THR A 170 -11.12 0.66 -9.37
C THR A 170 -10.92 0.71 -7.86
N LEU A 171 -11.68 -0.07 -7.08
CA LEU A 171 -11.64 -0.10 -5.63
C LEU A 171 -11.63 -1.54 -5.12
N ALA A 172 -10.75 -1.84 -4.18
CA ALA A 172 -10.74 -3.10 -3.45
C ALA A 172 -10.34 -2.89 -1.98
N ILE A 173 -10.80 -3.77 -1.10
CA ILE A 173 -10.36 -3.83 0.28
C ILE A 173 -9.11 -4.71 0.35
N GLU A 174 -8.04 -4.19 0.92
CA GLU A 174 -6.79 -4.90 1.13
C GLU A 174 -6.82 -5.61 2.48
N ILE A 175 -6.63 -6.91 2.47
CA ILE A 175 -6.57 -7.75 3.66
C ILE A 175 -5.11 -8.02 3.98
N VAL A 176 -4.67 -7.62 5.17
CA VAL A 176 -3.32 -7.88 5.67
C VAL A 176 -3.41 -8.44 7.09
N SER A 177 -2.57 -9.43 7.39
CA SER A 177 -2.39 -9.90 8.76
C SER A 177 -0.92 -10.20 9.04
N HIS A 178 -0.37 -9.54 10.04
CA HIS A 178 0.95 -9.85 10.60
C HIS A 178 0.85 -10.63 11.92
N ILE A 179 -0.34 -11.17 12.23
CA ILE A 179 -0.58 -12.00 13.42
C ILE A 179 -0.21 -11.24 14.70
N THR A 180 -0.48 -9.93 14.73
CA THR A 180 -0.30 -9.12 15.93
C THR A 180 -1.40 -9.40 16.97
N GLU A 181 -1.28 -8.81 18.17
CA GLU A 181 -2.25 -8.98 19.23
C GLU A 181 -3.68 -8.57 18.79
N PRO A 182 -4.72 -9.30 19.19
CA PRO A 182 -6.09 -8.95 18.87
C PRO A 182 -6.47 -7.53 19.31
N GLY A 183 -7.04 -6.74 18.39
CA GLY A 183 -7.41 -5.34 18.65
C GLY A 183 -6.31 -4.33 18.35
N THR A 184 -5.14 -4.78 17.88
CA THR A 184 -4.08 -3.92 17.33
C THR A 184 -4.07 -3.95 15.80
N GLU A 185 -3.34 -3.02 15.19
CA GLU A 185 -3.14 -2.99 13.74
C GLU A 185 -2.52 -4.30 13.24
N LEU A 186 -2.92 -4.73 12.04
CA LEU A 186 -2.44 -5.92 11.36
C LEU A 186 -2.72 -7.24 12.11
N SER A 187 -3.66 -7.22 13.05
CA SER A 187 -4.11 -8.43 13.74
C SER A 187 -5.05 -9.27 12.87
N VAL A 188 -5.11 -10.57 13.16
CA VAL A 188 -6.09 -11.47 12.53
C VAL A 188 -7.53 -10.97 12.74
N LEU A 189 -7.82 -10.32 13.88
CA LEU A 189 -9.14 -9.77 14.17
C LEU A 189 -9.47 -8.61 13.21
N GLN A 190 -8.54 -7.69 12.95
CA GLN A 190 -8.73 -6.61 11.99
C GLN A 190 -8.91 -7.18 10.57
N ALA A 191 -8.04 -8.09 10.13
CA ALA A 191 -8.13 -8.73 8.82
C ALA A 191 -9.49 -9.43 8.61
N ARG A 192 -9.98 -10.17 9.60
CA ARG A 192 -11.30 -10.82 9.57
C ARG A 192 -12.44 -9.80 9.44
N ARG A 193 -12.39 -8.69 10.21
CA ARG A 193 -13.40 -7.64 10.12
C ARG A 193 -13.38 -6.92 8.77
N MET A 194 -12.20 -6.68 8.19
CA MET A 194 -12.04 -6.13 6.84
C MET A 194 -12.67 -7.06 5.80
N LEU A 195 -12.43 -8.36 5.88
CA LEU A 195 -13.05 -9.34 4.99
C LEU A 195 -14.58 -9.38 5.16
N GLN A 196 -15.09 -9.34 6.38
CA GLN A 196 -16.53 -9.27 6.66
C GLN A 196 -17.15 -7.99 6.09
N LEU A 197 -16.45 -6.86 6.15
CA LEU A 197 -16.90 -5.61 5.52
C LEU A 197 -16.96 -5.77 4.00
N ALA A 198 -15.91 -6.33 3.38
CA ALA A 198 -15.85 -6.60 1.94
C ALA A 198 -17.04 -7.46 1.48
N ASP A 199 -17.31 -8.56 2.18
CA ASP A 199 -18.43 -9.46 1.88
C ASP A 199 -19.79 -8.76 2.04
N ALA A 200 -20.00 -8.05 3.12
CA ALA A 200 -21.25 -7.35 3.43
C ALA A 200 -21.57 -6.24 2.42
N THR A 201 -20.53 -5.56 1.94
CA THR A 201 -20.66 -4.43 1.00
C THR A 201 -20.46 -4.83 -0.47
N LYS A 202 -20.18 -6.11 -0.75
CA LYS A 202 -19.88 -6.62 -2.10
C LYS A 202 -18.70 -5.88 -2.75
N THR A 203 -17.72 -5.44 -1.96
CA THR A 203 -16.48 -4.83 -2.43
C THR A 203 -15.46 -5.94 -2.68
N PRO A 204 -14.74 -5.96 -3.82
CA PRO A 204 -13.65 -6.91 -4.02
C PRO A 204 -12.63 -6.86 -2.88
N ALA A 205 -12.15 -8.02 -2.45
CA ALA A 205 -11.09 -8.13 -1.47
C ALA A 205 -9.84 -8.75 -2.08
N VAL A 206 -8.69 -8.26 -1.65
CA VAL A 206 -7.37 -8.70 -2.10
C VAL A 206 -6.50 -8.99 -0.89
N LEU A 207 -5.89 -10.18 -0.83
CA LEU A 207 -4.92 -10.53 0.20
C LEU A 207 -3.54 -10.01 -0.21
N THR A 208 -2.86 -9.29 0.71
CA THR A 208 -1.46 -8.86 0.56
C THR A 208 -0.71 -9.08 1.87
N ASN A 209 0.60 -8.77 1.90
CA ASN A 209 1.38 -8.85 3.13
C ASN A 209 1.97 -7.50 3.59
N ALA A 210 1.71 -6.40 2.88
CA ALA A 210 2.32 -5.10 3.17
C ALA A 210 3.85 -5.23 3.41
N VAL A 211 4.55 -5.75 2.38
CA VAL A 211 5.96 -6.15 2.45
C VAL A 211 6.86 -4.93 2.63
N ARG A 212 7.83 -5.01 3.56
CA ARG A 212 8.82 -3.97 3.85
C ARG A 212 10.27 -4.44 3.68
N TYR A 213 10.49 -5.74 3.71
CA TYR A 213 11.81 -6.36 3.65
C TYR A 213 11.75 -7.75 3.03
N LEU A 214 12.93 -8.29 2.71
CA LEU A 214 13.05 -9.55 2.00
C LEU A 214 12.93 -10.77 2.91
N GLU A 215 13.64 -10.74 4.03
CA GLU A 215 13.76 -11.86 4.97
C GLU A 215 13.33 -11.43 6.37
N PRO A 216 12.89 -12.37 7.25
CA PRO A 216 12.50 -12.04 8.62
C PRO A 216 13.57 -11.32 9.43
N ASP A 217 14.85 -11.63 9.22
CA ASP A 217 15.97 -11.03 9.94
C ASP A 217 16.17 -9.54 9.62
N ASP A 218 15.65 -9.08 8.48
CA ASP A 218 15.65 -7.67 8.09
C ASP A 218 14.71 -6.79 8.97
N ALA A 219 13.86 -7.41 9.80
CA ALA A 219 12.96 -6.69 10.70
C ALA A 219 13.71 -5.75 11.65
N LEU A 220 14.90 -6.15 12.14
CA LEU A 220 15.74 -5.30 12.97
C LEU A 220 16.19 -4.04 12.24
N THR A 221 16.53 -4.14 10.96
CA THR A 221 16.88 -2.98 10.12
C THR A 221 15.67 -2.07 9.94
N ALA A 222 14.47 -2.65 9.75
CA ALA A 222 13.24 -1.87 9.65
C ALA A 222 12.93 -1.12 10.95
N ASP A 223 13.20 -1.69 12.12
CA ASP A 223 13.04 -1.03 13.43
C ASP A 223 14.00 0.16 13.58
N VAL A 224 15.25 0.03 13.10
CA VAL A 224 16.21 1.16 13.06
C VAL A 224 15.69 2.29 12.16
N LEU A 225 15.14 1.94 10.99
CA LEU A 225 14.57 2.92 10.07
C LEU A 225 13.33 3.61 10.66
N ASP A 226 12.47 2.86 11.35
CA ASP A 226 11.31 3.42 12.03
C ASP A 226 11.70 4.35 13.18
N SER A 227 12.69 3.96 14.01
CA SER A 227 13.27 4.82 15.06
C SER A 227 13.79 6.13 14.47
N ALA A 228 14.55 6.07 13.37
CA ALA A 228 15.05 7.26 12.68
C ALA A 228 13.93 8.14 12.12
N ARG A 229 12.86 7.54 11.57
CA ARG A 229 11.69 8.25 11.03
C ARG A 229 10.91 8.99 12.12
N HIS A 230 10.82 8.41 13.31
CA HIS A 230 10.15 9.01 14.46
C HIS A 230 11.06 9.95 15.28
N LEU A 231 12.36 10.01 14.95
CA LEU A 231 13.38 10.76 15.71
C LEU A 231 13.47 10.30 17.18
N GLU A 232 13.26 9.01 17.40
CA GLU A 232 13.34 8.37 18.71
C GLU A 232 14.63 7.54 18.82
N ALA A 233 15.26 7.53 19.98
CA ALA A 233 16.40 6.66 20.23
C ALA A 233 15.96 5.18 20.25
N LEU A 234 16.78 4.28 19.70
CA LEU A 234 16.47 2.84 19.62
C LEU A 234 16.07 2.21 20.97
N GLY A 235 16.66 2.66 22.08
CA GLY A 235 16.32 2.18 23.41
C GLY A 235 14.97 2.67 23.96
N LEU A 236 14.34 3.66 23.33
CA LEU A 236 13.03 4.21 23.69
C LEU A 236 11.97 3.82 22.66
N PHE A 237 12.39 3.48 21.44
CA PHE A 237 11.50 3.10 20.35
C PHE A 237 10.87 1.74 20.61
N LYS A 238 9.56 1.62 20.38
CA LYS A 238 8.86 0.35 20.45
C LYS A 238 9.03 -0.41 19.11
N PRO A 239 9.78 -1.53 19.09
CA PRO A 239 9.98 -2.29 17.85
C PRO A 239 8.68 -2.90 17.34
N GLN A 240 8.71 -3.37 16.10
CA GLN A 240 7.63 -4.16 15.52
C GLN A 240 7.31 -5.36 16.42
N PRO A 241 6.03 -5.75 16.56
CA PRO A 241 5.65 -6.89 17.41
C PRO A 241 6.21 -8.22 16.89
N ASN A 242 6.53 -8.29 15.60
CA ASN A 242 7.09 -9.48 14.96
C ASN A 242 7.65 -9.17 13.57
N ALA A 243 8.30 -10.15 12.92
CA ALA A 243 8.94 -10.03 11.62
C ALA A 243 8.05 -10.48 10.45
N GLN A 244 6.75 -10.19 10.45
CA GLN A 244 5.82 -10.73 9.45
C GLN A 244 5.78 -9.93 8.13
N ALA A 245 6.37 -8.74 8.04
CA ALA A 245 6.33 -7.88 6.85
C ALA A 245 7.37 -8.27 5.77
N TRP A 246 7.78 -9.53 5.68
CA TRP A 246 8.74 -10.01 4.70
C TRP A 246 8.08 -10.54 3.42
N LEU A 247 8.89 -10.73 2.35
CA LEU A 247 8.43 -11.25 1.06
C LEU A 247 8.17 -12.76 1.15
N LYS A 248 7.01 -13.15 1.66
CA LYS A 248 6.63 -14.54 1.91
C LYS A 248 6.41 -15.32 0.61
N PRO A 249 6.85 -16.59 0.54
CA PRO A 249 6.39 -17.48 -0.51
C PRO A 249 4.89 -17.78 -0.35
N ALA A 250 4.24 -18.16 -1.45
CA ALA A 250 2.80 -18.44 -1.48
C ALA A 250 2.32 -19.43 -0.39
N ILE A 251 3.17 -20.40 -0.04
CA ILE A 251 2.85 -21.42 1.00
C ILE A 251 2.79 -20.83 2.41
N SER A 252 3.35 -19.65 2.62
CA SER A 252 3.40 -18.95 3.93
C SER A 252 2.35 -17.84 4.05
N MET A 253 1.54 -17.65 3.01
CA MET A 253 0.41 -16.73 2.98
C MET A 253 -0.88 -17.43 3.36
#